data_55aac19125534ef86088018e0225e0ee
#
_entry.id   55aac19125534ef86088018e0225e0ee
#
_cell.length_a   1.000
_cell.length_b   1.000
_cell.length_c   1.000
_cell.angle_alpha   90.00
_cell.angle_beta   90.00
_cell.angle_gamma   90.00
#
_symmetry.space_group_name_H-M   'P 1'
#
loop_
_entity.id
_entity.type
_entity.pdbx_description
1 polymer ?
#
loop_
_entity_poly.entity_id
_entity_poly.type
_entity_poly.pdbx_seq_one_letter_code
_entity_poly.pdbx_strand_id
1 'polypeptide(L)'
;MDTKKLRQKILDLAIRGKLVPQDPNDEPASVLLERIRAEKERLIKEGKIKRSKKSASDTPHYENEVLFEVPESWECCHVSDIFELNPKNNVPDDTQSGFIPMACVDDGFGYAHSFETRPWGEIRKGYSHFQNGDIGIAKISPCFENRKSTIFYDLPNGIGAGTTELTVLRGHCVNIEFYLYLFQSEWYVFEGTKEFKGVVGQQRVNKEIFTTLFIPLPPIEEQNRIVTEIKKWFSLIDTLETAKEDLQESIAQAKSKILDLAIHGRLVPQDLNDEPAIELLRRINPKFTPCDNAHYENVPFEIPKSWRWTCMAEVNEYNSASVDPSKSPDIDFELYSVPAYETGMPEFVKGKDISSSKKVVTRNDILLCKINPHLNRAWIVSHYKENIPCLASSEWIIFRNSAICPQYLSFCFTSNYFKELMLSNVSGVGGSLMRAQPAIVNKYLFPMPPIDEQCRIVAAIQEYYEILDSIIANL
;
A
#
# COMPACT_ATOMS: atom_id res chain seq x y z
N MET A 1 12.02 4.51 6.94
CA MET A 1 13.03 4.52 5.82
C MET A 1 12.31 4.44 4.48
N ASP A 2 12.68 5.26 3.48
CA ASP A 2 12.07 5.26 2.14
C ASP A 2 12.87 4.31 1.21
N THR A 3 12.42 3.08 1.13
CA THR A 3 13.04 2.01 0.34
C THR A 3 13.01 2.29 -1.16
N LYS A 4 11.98 2.97 -1.65
CA LYS A 4 11.87 3.38 -3.07
C LYS A 4 12.96 4.38 -3.45
N LYS A 5 13.22 5.38 -2.61
CA LYS A 5 14.33 6.32 -2.80
C LYS A 5 15.69 5.63 -2.71
N LEU A 6 15.83 4.64 -1.82
CA LEU A 6 17.05 3.88 -1.71
C LEU A 6 17.34 3.08 -2.98
N ARG A 7 16.33 2.37 -3.54
CA ARG A 7 16.48 1.67 -4.84
C ARG A 7 16.89 2.64 -5.95
N GLN A 8 16.24 3.82 -6.02
CA GLN A 8 16.61 4.84 -7.01
C GLN A 8 18.05 5.33 -6.85
N LYS A 9 18.51 5.53 -5.61
CA LYS A 9 19.90 5.92 -5.36
C LYS A 9 20.90 4.87 -5.81
N ILE A 10 20.60 3.58 -5.62
CA ILE A 10 21.42 2.47 -6.10
C ILE A 10 21.49 2.48 -7.63
N LEU A 11 20.36 2.65 -8.31
CA LEU A 11 20.33 2.76 -9.77
C LEU A 11 21.09 4.00 -10.28
N ASP A 12 20.97 5.14 -9.61
CA ASP A 12 21.73 6.35 -9.98
C ASP A 12 23.25 6.13 -9.85
N LEU A 13 23.70 5.45 -8.78
CA LEU A 13 25.11 5.08 -8.64
C LEU A 13 25.54 4.09 -9.71
N ALA A 14 24.69 3.13 -10.07
CA ALA A 14 24.96 2.12 -11.08
C ALA A 14 25.20 2.73 -12.47
N ILE A 15 24.27 3.58 -12.94
CA ILE A 15 24.36 4.17 -14.29
C ILE A 15 25.48 5.22 -14.44
N ARG A 16 26.02 5.69 -13.31
CA ARG A 16 27.17 6.64 -13.27
C ARG A 16 28.51 5.96 -12.99
N GLY A 17 28.57 4.62 -12.97
CA GLY A 17 29.80 3.86 -12.69
C GLY A 17 30.34 4.05 -11.26
N LYS A 18 29.48 4.37 -10.29
CA LYS A 18 29.85 4.63 -8.88
C LYS A 18 29.41 3.52 -7.92
N LEU A 19 28.76 2.47 -8.42
CA LEU A 19 28.24 1.38 -7.59
C LEU A 19 29.28 0.30 -7.31
N VAL A 20 30.14 0.02 -8.26
CA VAL A 20 31.23 -0.96 -8.16
C VAL A 20 32.57 -0.31 -8.51
N PRO A 21 33.71 -0.84 -8.01
CA PRO A 21 35.02 -0.34 -8.42
C PRO A 21 35.30 -0.64 -9.89
N GLN A 22 36.02 0.27 -10.54
CA GLN A 22 36.53 0.09 -11.89
C GLN A 22 37.66 -0.95 -11.87
N ASP A 23 37.70 -1.88 -12.85
CA ASP A 23 38.81 -2.83 -13.02
C ASP A 23 39.58 -2.45 -14.30
N PRO A 24 40.88 -2.09 -14.18
CA PRO A 24 41.70 -1.72 -15.34
C PRO A 24 41.98 -2.90 -16.30
N ASN A 25 41.66 -4.13 -15.89
CA ASN A 25 41.82 -5.32 -16.73
C ASN A 25 40.56 -5.62 -17.57
N ASP A 26 39.46 -4.93 -17.32
CA ASP A 26 38.27 -5.09 -18.17
C ASP A 26 38.56 -4.65 -19.60
N GLU A 27 37.96 -5.35 -20.56
CA GLU A 27 38.00 -4.91 -21.96
C GLU A 27 37.32 -3.55 -22.09
N PRO A 28 37.98 -2.51 -22.64
CA PRO A 28 37.37 -1.18 -22.77
C PRO A 28 36.04 -1.21 -23.54
N ALA A 29 35.09 -0.36 -23.15
CA ALA A 29 33.77 -0.28 -23.75
C ALA A 29 33.81 0.10 -25.24
N SER A 30 34.88 0.80 -25.71
CA SER A 30 35.12 1.09 -27.14
C SER A 30 35.23 -0.18 -27.95
N VAL A 31 35.94 -1.20 -27.47
CA VAL A 31 36.09 -2.51 -28.13
C VAL A 31 34.73 -3.25 -28.15
N LEU A 32 33.99 -3.19 -27.07
CA LEU A 32 32.63 -3.75 -27.00
C LEU A 32 31.70 -3.06 -28.04
N LEU A 33 31.77 -1.74 -28.17
CA LEU A 33 30.95 -0.97 -29.10
C LEU A 33 31.27 -1.34 -30.56
N GLU A 34 32.54 -1.52 -30.90
CA GLU A 34 32.96 -2.00 -32.24
C GLU A 34 32.42 -3.41 -32.52
N ARG A 35 32.48 -4.32 -31.56
CA ARG A 35 31.93 -5.68 -31.66
C ARG A 35 30.40 -5.66 -31.89
N ILE A 36 29.68 -4.83 -31.17
CA ILE A 36 28.24 -4.65 -31.37
C ILE A 36 27.90 -4.14 -32.75
N ARG A 37 28.66 -3.14 -33.24
CA ARG A 37 28.49 -2.59 -34.60
C ARG A 37 28.78 -3.65 -35.68
N ALA A 38 29.83 -4.42 -35.50
CA ALA A 38 30.17 -5.51 -36.45
C ALA A 38 29.08 -6.59 -36.48
N GLU A 39 28.55 -6.98 -35.33
CA GLU A 39 27.45 -7.96 -35.24
C GLU A 39 26.18 -7.42 -35.92
N LYS A 40 25.81 -6.17 -35.68
CA LYS A 40 24.64 -5.55 -36.35
C LYS A 40 24.81 -5.51 -37.89
N GLU A 41 25.97 -5.12 -38.38
CA GLU A 41 26.24 -5.13 -39.83
C GLU A 41 26.18 -6.57 -40.39
N ARG A 42 26.65 -7.59 -39.64
CA ARG A 42 26.50 -9.00 -40.00
C ARG A 42 25.03 -9.40 -40.13
N LEU A 43 24.20 -9.07 -39.11
CA LEU A 43 22.77 -9.38 -39.11
C LEU A 43 22.00 -8.65 -40.22
N ILE A 44 22.41 -7.42 -40.58
CA ILE A 44 21.86 -6.67 -41.71
C ILE A 44 22.20 -7.36 -43.04
N LYS A 45 23.45 -7.78 -43.21
CA LYS A 45 23.89 -8.50 -44.43
C LYS A 45 23.18 -9.86 -44.57
N GLU A 46 22.91 -10.54 -43.48
CA GLU A 46 22.14 -11.79 -43.43
C GLU A 46 20.63 -11.57 -43.66
N GLY A 47 20.15 -10.31 -43.71
CA GLY A 47 18.74 -9.97 -43.87
C GLY A 47 17.88 -10.24 -42.62
N LYS A 48 18.51 -10.51 -41.49
CA LYS A 48 17.83 -10.78 -40.21
C LYS A 48 17.25 -9.52 -39.58
N ILE A 49 17.96 -8.38 -39.74
CA ILE A 49 17.50 -7.07 -39.27
C ILE A 49 17.51 -6.06 -40.41
N LYS A 50 16.61 -5.09 -40.38
CA LYS A 50 16.53 -4.03 -41.36
C LYS A 50 17.47 -2.88 -40.98
N ARG A 51 18.21 -2.35 -42.01
CA ARG A 51 18.98 -1.12 -41.78
C ARG A 51 18.04 0.00 -41.38
N SER A 52 18.32 0.69 -40.27
CA SER A 52 17.57 1.88 -39.87
C SER A 52 17.64 2.94 -40.99
N LYS A 53 16.50 3.57 -41.32
CA LYS A 53 16.46 4.59 -42.41
C LYS A 53 17.14 5.91 -42.03
N LYS A 54 17.53 6.09 -40.78
CA LYS A 54 18.33 7.21 -40.25
C LYS A 54 19.41 6.63 -39.37
N SER A 55 20.64 6.68 -39.83
CA SER A 55 21.82 6.58 -38.98
C SER A 55 21.83 7.85 -38.11
N ALA A 56 22.06 7.72 -36.82
CA ALA A 56 22.18 8.86 -35.89
C ALA A 56 23.35 9.79 -36.25
N SER A 57 24.23 9.39 -37.17
CA SER A 57 25.35 10.18 -37.67
C SER A 57 24.96 11.39 -38.55
N ASP A 58 23.69 11.50 -38.98
CA ASP A 58 23.24 12.53 -39.95
C ASP A 58 22.41 13.65 -39.34
N THR A 59 22.27 13.73 -38.02
CA THR A 59 21.55 14.83 -37.33
C THR A 59 22.52 15.63 -36.43
N PRO A 60 22.87 16.89 -36.78
CA PRO A 60 23.85 17.69 -36.07
C PRO A 60 23.30 18.46 -34.87
N HIS A 61 22.34 17.96 -34.11
CA HIS A 61 21.69 18.75 -33.05
C HIS A 61 21.46 18.07 -31.69
N TYR A 62 22.23 17.08 -31.33
CA TYR A 62 22.57 16.84 -29.94
C TYR A 62 24.10 16.88 -29.90
N GLU A 63 24.66 18.01 -29.52
CA GLU A 63 26.05 18.09 -29.08
C GLU A 63 26.26 17.00 -28.05
N ASN A 64 27.40 16.30 -28.08
CA ASN A 64 27.81 15.15 -27.26
C ASN A 64 27.73 15.39 -25.73
N GLU A 65 26.62 15.78 -25.19
CA GLU A 65 26.43 15.97 -23.76
C GLU A 65 25.77 14.72 -23.18
N VAL A 66 26.63 13.84 -22.69
CA VAL A 66 26.22 12.95 -21.61
C VAL A 66 25.78 13.82 -20.45
N LEU A 67 24.53 13.69 -20.04
CA LEU A 67 23.93 14.52 -18.99
C LEU A 67 24.54 14.30 -17.60
N PHE A 68 25.55 13.44 -17.48
CA PHE A 68 26.34 13.18 -16.29
C PHE A 68 27.70 12.57 -16.63
N GLU A 69 28.68 12.75 -15.74
CA GLU A 69 30.01 12.15 -15.88
C GLU A 69 29.96 10.63 -15.71
N VAL A 70 30.66 9.92 -16.59
CA VAL A 70 30.89 8.46 -16.54
C VAL A 70 32.38 8.17 -16.44
N PRO A 71 32.79 6.96 -16.00
CA PRO A 71 34.22 6.56 -15.98
C PRO A 71 34.85 6.62 -17.37
N GLU A 72 36.17 6.86 -17.43
CA GLU A 72 36.94 6.92 -18.68
C GLU A 72 36.94 5.57 -19.47
N SER A 73 36.74 4.45 -18.77
CA SER A 73 36.63 3.12 -19.39
C SER A 73 35.29 2.88 -20.10
N TRP A 74 34.31 3.75 -19.88
CA TRP A 74 32.98 3.64 -20.48
C TRP A 74 32.89 4.43 -21.79
N GLU A 75 32.00 4.00 -22.65
CA GLU A 75 31.56 4.75 -23.82
C GLU A 75 30.15 5.28 -23.63
N CYS A 76 29.75 6.21 -24.50
CA CYS A 76 28.36 6.64 -24.61
C CYS A 76 27.90 6.47 -26.05
N CYS A 77 26.73 5.91 -26.22
CA CYS A 77 26.20 5.61 -27.55
C CYS A 77 24.68 5.80 -27.57
N HIS A 78 24.09 5.86 -28.76
CA HIS A 78 22.64 5.90 -28.87
C HIS A 78 22.03 4.53 -28.51
N VAL A 79 20.80 4.56 -27.96
CA VAL A 79 20.01 3.33 -27.71
C VAL A 79 19.97 2.47 -28.98
N SER A 80 19.77 3.10 -30.16
CA SER A 80 19.74 2.42 -31.44
C SER A 80 21.07 1.81 -31.88
N ASP A 81 22.20 2.15 -31.26
CA ASP A 81 23.49 1.51 -31.59
C ASP A 81 23.57 0.10 -31.00
N ILE A 82 23.00 -0.14 -29.85
CA ILE A 82 23.08 -1.41 -29.12
C ILE A 82 21.79 -2.23 -29.13
N PHE A 83 20.65 -1.61 -29.49
CA PHE A 83 19.35 -2.29 -29.56
C PHE A 83 18.72 -2.27 -30.97
N GLU A 84 17.99 -3.34 -31.27
CA GLU A 84 16.98 -3.37 -32.31
C GLU A 84 15.63 -2.96 -31.75
N LEU A 85 14.95 -2.01 -32.41
CA LEU A 85 13.68 -1.47 -31.97
C LEU A 85 12.49 -2.21 -32.60
N ASN A 86 11.58 -2.71 -31.78
CA ASN A 86 10.36 -3.41 -32.19
C ASN A 86 10.61 -4.52 -33.20
N PRO A 87 11.45 -5.52 -32.88
CA PRO A 87 11.77 -6.64 -33.73
C PRO A 87 10.52 -7.38 -34.20
N LYS A 88 10.65 -8.17 -35.28
CA LYS A 88 9.55 -8.98 -35.78
C LYS A 88 9.92 -10.45 -35.76
N ASN A 89 9.01 -11.27 -35.24
CA ASN A 89 9.14 -12.72 -35.29
C ASN A 89 8.41 -13.26 -36.53
N ASN A 90 8.97 -14.27 -37.13
CA ASN A 90 8.39 -14.94 -38.30
C ASN A 90 8.44 -16.45 -38.06
N VAL A 91 7.31 -16.99 -37.56
CA VAL A 91 7.16 -18.42 -37.24
C VAL A 91 5.80 -18.91 -37.76
N PRO A 92 5.58 -20.24 -37.89
CA PRO A 92 4.32 -20.84 -38.32
C PRO A 92 3.13 -20.38 -37.43
N ASP A 93 1.94 -20.28 -38.02
CA ASP A 93 0.74 -19.77 -37.35
C ASP A 93 0.26 -20.63 -36.18
N ASP A 94 0.55 -21.92 -36.18
CA ASP A 94 0.20 -22.90 -35.15
C ASP A 94 1.18 -22.92 -33.98
N THR A 95 2.29 -22.17 -34.06
CA THR A 95 3.29 -22.10 -33.00
C THR A 95 2.67 -21.50 -31.72
N GLN A 96 2.73 -22.25 -30.61
CA GLN A 96 2.29 -21.73 -29.30
C GLN A 96 3.22 -20.61 -28.83
N SER A 97 2.65 -19.50 -28.40
CA SER A 97 3.40 -18.28 -28.04
C SER A 97 2.76 -17.55 -26.87
N GLY A 98 3.52 -16.69 -26.17
CA GLY A 98 3.04 -15.93 -25.04
C GLY A 98 2.32 -14.65 -25.47
N PHE A 99 1.09 -14.45 -25.02
CA PHE A 99 0.35 -13.19 -25.18
C PHE A 99 0.41 -12.37 -23.89
N ILE A 100 0.96 -11.15 -23.96
CA ILE A 100 1.15 -10.28 -22.78
C ILE A 100 0.43 -8.94 -22.97
N PRO A 101 -0.77 -8.76 -22.38
CA PRO A 101 -1.39 -7.46 -22.25
C PRO A 101 -0.67 -6.60 -21.20
N MET A 102 -0.90 -5.27 -21.21
CA MET A 102 -0.24 -4.34 -20.28
C MET A 102 -0.47 -4.68 -18.80
N ALA A 103 -1.62 -5.24 -18.45
CA ALA A 103 -1.93 -5.65 -17.09
C ALA A 103 -1.05 -6.80 -16.56
N CYS A 104 -0.46 -7.57 -17.46
CA CYS A 104 0.42 -8.70 -17.13
C CYS A 104 1.91 -8.33 -17.02
N VAL A 105 2.26 -7.04 -17.09
CA VAL A 105 3.61 -6.53 -16.83
C VAL A 105 3.59 -5.82 -15.49
N ASP A 106 4.50 -6.17 -14.58
CA ASP A 106 4.57 -5.56 -13.25
C ASP A 106 5.11 -4.13 -13.29
N ASP A 107 4.78 -3.36 -12.25
CA ASP A 107 5.28 -2.00 -12.03
C ASP A 107 6.56 -2.02 -11.16
N GLY A 108 7.35 -0.95 -11.23
CA GLY A 108 8.44 -0.70 -10.29
C GLY A 108 9.80 -1.21 -10.73
N PHE A 109 10.55 -1.86 -9.83
CA PHE A 109 11.96 -2.21 -10.03
C PHE A 109 12.18 -3.68 -10.38
N GLY A 110 11.13 -4.44 -10.51
CA GLY A 110 11.18 -5.82 -10.98
C GLY A 110 11.09 -5.92 -12.50
N TYR A 111 11.01 -7.15 -12.98
CA TYR A 111 10.75 -7.45 -14.38
C TYR A 111 9.81 -8.66 -14.53
N ALA A 112 8.99 -8.91 -13.51
CA ALA A 112 8.03 -10.00 -13.56
C ALA A 112 6.91 -9.71 -14.57
N HIS A 113 6.45 -10.76 -15.20
CA HIS A 113 5.31 -10.73 -16.09
C HIS A 113 4.58 -12.08 -16.06
N SER A 114 3.33 -12.06 -16.47
CA SER A 114 2.54 -13.25 -16.76
C SER A 114 2.07 -13.23 -18.22
N PHE A 115 1.67 -14.37 -18.75
CA PHE A 115 1.20 -14.47 -20.13
C PHE A 115 0.07 -15.49 -20.26
N GLU A 116 -0.71 -15.34 -21.33
CA GLU A 116 -1.62 -16.35 -21.83
C GLU A 116 -0.97 -17.08 -23.00
N THR A 117 -1.09 -18.40 -23.05
CA THR A 117 -0.62 -19.16 -24.21
C THR A 117 -1.64 -19.07 -25.35
N ARG A 118 -1.20 -18.61 -26.53
CA ARG A 118 -2.03 -18.50 -27.74
C ARG A 118 -1.28 -18.95 -28.99
N PRO A 119 -1.97 -19.47 -30.02
CA PRO A 119 -1.38 -19.72 -31.32
C PRO A 119 -0.87 -18.41 -31.94
N TRP A 120 0.33 -18.45 -32.56
CA TRP A 120 0.94 -17.27 -33.18
C TRP A 120 0.05 -16.57 -34.20
N GLY A 121 -0.70 -17.35 -35.01
CA GLY A 121 -1.63 -16.82 -35.99
C GLY A 121 -2.65 -15.83 -35.47
N GLU A 122 -3.05 -15.95 -34.19
CA GLU A 122 -4.02 -15.08 -33.54
C GLU A 122 -3.39 -13.74 -33.09
N ILE A 123 -2.09 -13.72 -32.76
CA ILE A 123 -1.43 -12.59 -32.15
C ILE A 123 -0.32 -11.94 -32.98
N ARG A 124 -0.01 -12.48 -34.18
CA ARG A 124 1.03 -11.95 -35.04
C ARG A 124 0.72 -10.58 -35.68
N LYS A 125 -0.55 -10.18 -35.73
CA LYS A 125 -1.00 -8.91 -36.30
C LYS A 125 -1.59 -7.99 -35.23
N GLY A 126 -1.22 -6.70 -35.31
CA GLY A 126 -1.80 -5.71 -34.41
C GLY A 126 -1.12 -5.63 -33.03
N TYR A 127 -0.03 -6.38 -32.80
CA TYR A 127 0.69 -6.43 -31.52
C TYR A 127 2.20 -6.16 -31.70
N SER A 128 2.87 -5.79 -30.60
CA SER A 128 4.33 -5.75 -30.50
C SER A 128 4.86 -7.17 -30.33
N HIS A 129 5.87 -7.55 -31.14
CA HIS A 129 6.50 -8.88 -31.06
C HIS A 129 7.72 -8.82 -30.17
N PHE A 130 7.99 -9.92 -29.45
CA PHE A 130 9.16 -10.09 -28.60
C PHE A 130 9.55 -11.57 -28.50
N GLN A 131 10.74 -11.82 -28.02
CA GLN A 131 11.24 -13.13 -27.65
C GLN A 131 11.90 -13.09 -26.27
N ASN A 132 12.25 -14.29 -25.75
CA ASN A 132 13.01 -14.37 -24.50
C ASN A 132 14.31 -13.55 -24.59
N GLY A 133 14.57 -12.73 -23.57
CA GLY A 133 15.71 -11.82 -23.50
C GLY A 133 15.47 -10.42 -24.08
N ASP A 134 14.34 -10.15 -24.74
CA ASP A 134 13.98 -8.79 -25.14
C ASP A 134 13.49 -7.97 -23.94
N ILE A 135 13.72 -6.65 -23.94
CA ILE A 135 13.17 -5.71 -22.98
C ILE A 135 11.88 -5.11 -23.54
N GLY A 136 10.80 -5.17 -22.76
CA GLY A 136 9.55 -4.46 -23.02
C GLY A 136 9.41 -3.25 -22.11
N ILE A 137 9.20 -2.03 -22.65
CA ILE A 137 9.03 -0.80 -21.87
C ILE A 137 7.69 -0.16 -22.25
N ALA A 138 6.85 0.11 -21.27
CA ALA A 138 5.61 0.85 -21.49
C ALA A 138 5.93 2.28 -21.97
N LYS A 139 5.20 2.77 -22.97
CA LYS A 139 5.39 4.12 -23.51
C LYS A 139 4.23 5.07 -23.25
N ILE A 140 3.22 4.63 -22.49
CA ILE A 140 2.01 5.39 -22.16
C ILE A 140 1.97 5.76 -20.68
N SER A 141 1.51 6.98 -20.36
CA SER A 141 1.21 7.45 -18.98
C SER A 141 -0.03 6.74 -18.42
N PRO A 142 -0.07 6.36 -17.11
CA PRO A 142 1.01 6.48 -16.13
C PRO A 142 1.99 5.28 -16.09
N CYS A 143 1.86 4.32 -17.00
CA CYS A 143 2.64 3.09 -16.97
C CYS A 143 4.15 3.34 -17.10
N PHE A 144 4.55 4.34 -17.89
CA PHE A 144 5.95 4.70 -18.06
C PHE A 144 6.54 5.28 -16.77
N GLU A 145 5.84 6.22 -16.14
CA GLU A 145 6.26 6.86 -14.88
C GLU A 145 6.33 5.84 -13.74
N ASN A 146 5.47 4.84 -13.79
CA ASN A 146 5.48 3.71 -12.84
C ASN A 146 6.55 2.68 -13.17
N ARG A 147 7.41 2.91 -14.17
CA ARG A 147 8.50 2.00 -14.60
C ARG A 147 8.01 0.63 -15.05
N LYS A 148 6.81 0.57 -15.63
CA LYS A 148 6.25 -0.67 -16.13
C LYS A 148 7.09 -1.17 -17.30
N SER A 149 7.96 -2.14 -17.01
CA SER A 149 8.94 -2.71 -17.93
C SER A 149 9.31 -4.12 -17.52
N THR A 150 9.74 -4.94 -18.46
CA THR A 150 10.11 -6.33 -18.22
C THR A 150 11.19 -6.82 -19.16
N ILE A 151 11.91 -7.87 -18.76
CA ILE A 151 12.62 -8.76 -19.67
C ILE A 151 11.71 -9.95 -19.89
N PHE A 152 11.43 -10.28 -21.13
CA PHE A 152 10.60 -11.44 -21.44
C PHE A 152 11.38 -12.74 -21.21
N TYR A 153 10.78 -13.70 -20.51
CA TYR A 153 11.36 -15.00 -20.18
C TYR A 153 10.28 -16.08 -20.13
N ASP A 154 10.70 -17.34 -20.20
CA ASP A 154 9.85 -18.54 -20.09
C ASP A 154 8.64 -18.57 -21.05
N LEU A 155 8.75 -17.84 -22.18
CA LEU A 155 7.69 -17.82 -23.18
C LEU A 155 7.61 -19.17 -23.91
N PRO A 156 6.39 -19.65 -24.25
CA PRO A 156 6.22 -20.84 -25.11
C PRO A 156 6.98 -20.66 -26.42
N ASN A 157 7.82 -21.64 -26.78
CA ASN A 157 8.75 -21.59 -27.92
C ASN A 157 9.65 -20.35 -27.95
N GLY A 158 9.84 -19.69 -26.81
CA GLY A 158 10.70 -18.52 -26.67
C GLY A 158 10.19 -17.24 -27.30
N ILE A 159 8.93 -17.18 -27.76
CA ILE A 159 8.38 -16.03 -28.48
C ILE A 159 7.03 -15.59 -27.92
N GLY A 160 6.69 -14.33 -28.19
CA GLY A 160 5.39 -13.78 -27.82
C GLY A 160 5.04 -12.52 -28.57
N ALA A 161 3.84 -12.05 -28.32
CA ALA A 161 3.35 -10.74 -28.74
C ALA A 161 2.45 -10.13 -27.67
N GLY A 162 2.35 -8.80 -27.63
CA GLY A 162 1.57 -8.11 -26.62
C GLY A 162 1.14 -6.73 -27.07
N THR A 163 0.64 -5.96 -26.09
CA THR A 163 0.11 -4.63 -26.36
C THR A 163 1.06 -3.75 -27.17
N THR A 164 0.51 -2.96 -28.09
CA THR A 164 1.28 -1.97 -28.88
C THR A 164 1.77 -0.80 -28.04
N GLU A 165 1.31 -0.66 -26.80
CA GLU A 165 1.82 0.36 -25.87
C GLU A 165 3.14 -0.06 -25.20
N LEU A 166 3.68 -1.24 -25.51
CA LEU A 166 5.06 -1.62 -25.23
C LEU A 166 5.97 -1.31 -26.41
N THR A 167 7.09 -0.65 -26.11
CA THR A 167 8.25 -0.60 -27.00
C THR A 167 9.17 -1.76 -26.64
N VAL A 168 9.58 -2.53 -27.64
CA VAL A 168 10.43 -3.70 -27.47
C VAL A 168 11.85 -3.39 -27.96
N LEU A 169 12.84 -3.70 -27.12
CA LEU A 169 14.26 -3.52 -27.39
C LEU A 169 14.97 -4.87 -27.33
N ARG A 170 15.60 -5.28 -28.42
CA ARG A 170 16.44 -6.48 -28.51
C ARG A 170 17.89 -6.08 -28.46
N GLY A 171 18.61 -6.45 -27.42
CA GLY A 171 20.01 -6.11 -27.23
C GLY A 171 20.95 -7.07 -27.92
N HIS A 172 22.12 -6.57 -28.30
CA HIS A 172 23.20 -7.33 -28.92
C HIS A 172 24.49 -7.20 -28.11
N CYS A 173 25.04 -8.31 -27.62
CA CYS A 173 26.32 -8.37 -26.93
C CYS A 173 26.40 -7.52 -25.65
N VAL A 174 25.29 -7.27 -24.97
CA VAL A 174 25.20 -6.48 -23.73
C VAL A 174 24.43 -7.25 -22.64
N ASN A 175 24.64 -6.87 -21.40
CA ASN A 175 23.85 -7.39 -20.30
C ASN A 175 22.48 -6.72 -20.27
N ILE A 176 21.44 -7.46 -20.58
CA ILE A 176 20.05 -6.97 -20.70
C ILE A 176 19.51 -6.46 -19.38
N GLU A 177 19.87 -7.09 -18.26
CA GLU A 177 19.42 -6.65 -16.93
C GLU A 177 20.01 -5.28 -16.54
N PHE A 178 21.28 -5.01 -16.91
CA PHE A 178 21.88 -3.68 -16.70
C PHE A 178 21.05 -2.59 -17.38
N TYR A 179 20.65 -2.84 -18.64
CA TYR A 179 19.86 -1.86 -19.38
C TYR A 179 18.41 -1.78 -18.90
N LEU A 180 17.81 -2.87 -18.43
CA LEU A 180 16.51 -2.77 -17.76
C LEU A 180 16.59 -1.84 -16.55
N TYR A 181 17.60 -2.00 -15.69
CA TYR A 181 17.82 -1.13 -14.54
C TYR A 181 18.10 0.34 -14.93
N LEU A 182 18.82 0.55 -16.03
CA LEU A 182 18.99 1.89 -16.59
C LEU A 182 17.65 2.50 -17.01
N PHE A 183 16.81 1.75 -17.69
CA PHE A 183 15.48 2.20 -18.12
C PHE A 183 14.47 2.38 -16.95
N GLN A 184 14.74 1.76 -15.81
CA GLN A 184 13.98 1.97 -14.56
C GLN A 184 14.55 3.10 -13.69
N SER A 185 15.68 3.69 -14.04
CA SER A 185 16.28 4.78 -13.27
C SER A 185 15.43 6.05 -13.35
N GLU A 186 15.54 6.89 -12.31
CA GLU A 186 14.86 8.18 -12.25
C GLU A 186 15.30 9.10 -13.38
N TRP A 187 16.59 9.04 -13.76
CA TRP A 187 17.13 9.77 -14.89
C TRP A 187 16.40 9.42 -16.19
N TYR A 188 16.24 8.13 -16.52
CA TYR A 188 15.57 7.73 -17.76
C TYR A 188 14.09 8.10 -17.78
N VAL A 189 13.41 7.92 -16.67
CA VAL A 189 12.00 8.35 -16.51
C VAL A 189 11.87 9.85 -16.70
N PHE A 190 12.77 10.63 -16.10
CA PHE A 190 12.80 12.09 -16.27
C PHE A 190 13.03 12.50 -17.74
N GLU A 191 14.00 11.90 -18.43
CA GLU A 191 14.25 12.15 -19.86
C GLU A 191 13.00 11.84 -20.71
N GLY A 192 12.34 10.71 -20.43
CA GLY A 192 11.15 10.32 -21.16
C GLY A 192 9.93 11.20 -20.91
N THR A 193 9.82 11.81 -19.75
CA THR A 193 8.67 12.65 -19.40
C THR A 193 8.79 14.10 -19.85
N LYS A 194 10.01 14.56 -20.20
CA LYS A 194 10.25 15.94 -20.67
C LYS A 194 9.38 16.35 -21.88
N GLU A 195 9.06 15.43 -22.75
CA GLU A 195 8.37 15.69 -24.01
C GLU A 195 7.18 14.77 -24.23
N PHE A 196 6.35 14.60 -23.19
CA PHE A 196 5.10 13.85 -23.33
C PHE A 196 4.19 14.50 -24.39
N LYS A 197 3.69 13.67 -25.31
CA LYS A 197 2.74 14.07 -26.35
C LYS A 197 1.39 13.42 -26.11
N GLY A 198 0.30 14.19 -26.15
CA GLY A 198 -1.07 13.71 -26.00
C GLY A 198 -1.88 14.40 -24.90
N VAL A 199 -3.08 13.91 -24.65
CA VAL A 199 -4.00 14.42 -23.61
C VAL A 199 -3.60 13.85 -22.24
N VAL A 200 -3.76 14.64 -21.19
CA VAL A 200 -3.50 14.21 -19.80
C VAL A 200 -4.16 12.86 -19.51
N GLY A 201 -3.40 11.92 -18.95
CA GLY A 201 -3.84 10.54 -18.67
C GLY A 201 -3.70 9.55 -19.82
N GLN A 202 -3.33 10.00 -21.04
CA GLN A 202 -3.01 9.13 -22.20
C GLN A 202 -1.82 9.68 -23.00
N GLN A 203 -0.90 10.34 -22.32
CA GLN A 203 0.31 10.85 -22.95
C GLN A 203 1.25 9.71 -23.30
N ARG A 204 2.01 9.89 -24.38
CA ARG A 204 3.02 8.93 -24.84
C ARG A 204 4.39 9.57 -24.86
N VAL A 205 5.37 8.78 -24.47
CA VAL A 205 6.79 9.12 -24.51
C VAL A 205 7.20 9.37 -25.96
N ASN A 206 8.08 10.35 -26.18
CA ASN A 206 8.66 10.57 -27.51
C ASN A 206 9.49 9.35 -27.92
N LYS A 207 9.34 8.93 -29.18
CA LYS A 207 10.06 7.77 -29.74
C LYS A 207 11.59 7.92 -29.66
N GLU A 208 12.09 9.14 -29.63
CA GLU A 208 13.51 9.45 -29.62
C GLU A 208 14.24 8.89 -28.39
N ILE A 209 13.58 8.77 -27.24
CA ILE A 209 14.20 8.15 -26.05
C ILE A 209 14.54 6.66 -26.27
N PHE A 210 13.89 5.99 -27.21
CA PHE A 210 14.17 4.60 -27.58
C PHE A 210 15.13 4.46 -28.74
N THR A 211 15.60 5.56 -29.32
CA THR A 211 16.46 5.54 -30.49
C THR A 211 17.71 6.40 -30.37
N THR A 212 17.54 7.71 -30.19
CA THR A 212 18.62 8.71 -30.25
C THR A 212 19.09 9.18 -28.88
N LEU A 213 18.44 8.75 -27.79
CA LEU A 213 18.94 9.07 -26.46
C LEU A 213 20.35 8.49 -26.30
N PHE A 214 21.28 9.31 -25.79
CA PHE A 214 22.62 8.88 -25.38
C PHE A 214 22.52 8.15 -24.04
N ILE A 215 23.06 6.93 -24.00
CA ILE A 215 23.10 6.09 -22.82
C ILE A 215 24.54 5.59 -22.57
N PRO A 216 24.91 5.35 -21.31
CA PRO A 216 26.22 4.81 -20.99
C PRO A 216 26.36 3.34 -21.40
N LEU A 217 27.55 3.00 -21.89
CA LEU A 217 27.97 1.63 -22.22
C LEU A 217 29.20 1.29 -21.38
N PRO A 218 29.02 0.58 -20.23
CA PRO A 218 30.15 0.02 -19.47
C PRO A 218 30.85 -1.13 -20.21
N PRO A 219 32.08 -1.50 -19.85
CA PRO A 219 32.66 -2.79 -20.18
C PRO A 219 31.72 -3.93 -19.77
N ILE A 220 31.66 -5.01 -20.58
CA ILE A 220 30.67 -6.10 -20.34
C ILE A 220 30.83 -6.77 -18.98
N GLU A 221 32.06 -6.95 -18.51
CA GLU A 221 32.33 -7.54 -17.20
C GLU A 221 31.89 -6.60 -16.07
N GLU A 222 32.00 -5.29 -16.26
CA GLU A 222 31.49 -4.31 -15.32
C GLU A 222 29.95 -4.28 -15.30
N GLN A 223 29.27 -4.40 -16.46
CA GLN A 223 27.81 -4.56 -16.50
C GLN A 223 27.36 -5.75 -15.62
N ASN A 224 28.08 -6.88 -15.70
CA ASN A 224 27.77 -8.09 -14.91
C ASN A 224 27.99 -7.84 -13.40
N ARG A 225 29.07 -7.15 -13.01
CA ARG A 225 29.33 -6.79 -11.60
C ARG A 225 28.28 -5.84 -11.05
N ILE A 226 27.91 -4.82 -11.85
CA ILE A 226 26.86 -3.84 -11.49
C ILE A 226 25.53 -4.56 -11.24
N VAL A 227 25.11 -5.43 -12.15
CA VAL A 227 23.85 -6.21 -12.01
C VAL A 227 23.88 -7.08 -10.75
N THR A 228 25.00 -7.74 -10.49
CA THR A 228 25.17 -8.57 -9.29
C THR A 228 25.03 -7.73 -8.00
N GLU A 229 25.65 -6.56 -7.96
CA GLU A 229 25.59 -5.68 -6.80
C GLU A 229 24.19 -5.04 -6.64
N ILE A 230 23.50 -4.64 -7.73
CA ILE A 230 22.11 -4.18 -7.67
C ILE A 230 21.21 -5.26 -7.06
N LYS A 231 21.30 -6.51 -7.56
CA LYS A 231 20.51 -7.64 -7.05
C LYS A 231 20.72 -7.88 -5.56
N LYS A 232 21.98 -7.81 -5.12
CA LYS A 232 22.33 -7.94 -3.70
C LYS A 232 21.70 -6.83 -2.86
N TRP A 233 21.80 -5.58 -3.26
CA TRP A 233 21.18 -4.46 -2.54
C TRP A 233 19.66 -4.53 -2.55
N PHE A 234 19.05 -4.89 -3.67
CA PHE A 234 17.60 -5.04 -3.77
C PHE A 234 17.09 -6.17 -2.88
N SER A 235 17.78 -7.30 -2.84
CA SER A 235 17.44 -8.40 -1.93
C SER A 235 17.53 -8.00 -0.45
N LEU A 236 18.52 -7.17 -0.08
CA LEU A 236 18.61 -6.64 1.28
C LEU A 236 17.45 -5.68 1.60
N ILE A 237 17.05 -4.85 0.63
CA ILE A 237 15.92 -3.95 0.79
C ILE A 237 14.61 -4.74 0.92
N ASP A 238 14.40 -5.79 0.09
CA ASP A 238 13.24 -6.69 0.19
C ASP A 238 13.16 -7.35 1.58
N THR A 239 14.30 -7.82 2.09
CA THR A 239 14.39 -8.39 3.44
C THR A 239 13.99 -7.37 4.53
N LEU A 240 14.43 -6.10 4.39
CA LEU A 240 14.07 -5.04 5.31
C LEU A 240 12.58 -4.67 5.24
N GLU A 241 12.00 -4.64 4.04
CA GLU A 241 10.57 -4.38 3.84
C GLU A 241 9.73 -5.48 4.51
N THR A 242 10.05 -6.76 4.24
CA THR A 242 9.38 -7.91 4.86
C THR A 242 9.50 -7.89 6.38
N ALA A 243 10.71 -7.67 6.91
CA ALA A 243 10.92 -7.59 8.36
C ALA A 243 10.14 -6.44 9.02
N LYS A 244 9.98 -5.33 8.31
CA LYS A 244 9.15 -4.20 8.78
C LYS A 244 7.66 -4.57 8.82
N GLU A 245 7.15 -5.24 7.79
CA GLU A 245 5.77 -5.73 7.74
C GLU A 245 5.49 -6.73 8.86
N ASP A 246 6.38 -7.72 9.04
CA ASP A 246 6.29 -8.73 10.11
C ASP A 246 6.28 -8.09 11.51
N LEU A 247 7.11 -7.05 11.72
CA LEU A 247 7.15 -6.34 12.99
C LEU A 247 5.88 -5.52 13.22
N GLN A 248 5.32 -4.89 12.19
CA GLN A 248 4.04 -4.18 12.28
C GLN A 248 2.90 -5.14 12.64
N GLU A 249 2.87 -6.32 12.04
CA GLU A 249 1.89 -7.36 12.37
C GLU A 249 2.07 -7.85 13.82
N SER A 250 3.30 -8.10 14.24
CA SER A 250 3.61 -8.52 15.62
C SER A 250 3.17 -7.47 16.65
N ILE A 251 3.35 -6.18 16.36
CA ILE A 251 2.88 -5.09 17.22
C ILE A 251 1.35 -5.05 17.27
N ALA A 252 0.67 -5.24 16.14
CA ALA A 252 -0.79 -5.30 16.13
C ALA A 252 -1.32 -6.47 16.96
N GLN A 253 -0.69 -7.64 16.87
CA GLN A 253 -0.99 -8.81 17.69
C GLN A 253 -0.72 -8.54 19.19
N ALA A 254 0.40 -7.88 19.52
CA ALA A 254 0.70 -7.49 20.91
C ALA A 254 -0.34 -6.54 21.47
N LYS A 255 -0.75 -5.49 20.74
CA LYS A 255 -1.83 -4.58 21.14
C LYS A 255 -3.14 -5.33 21.39
N SER A 256 -3.50 -6.24 20.49
CA SER A 256 -4.68 -7.09 20.66
C SER A 256 -4.59 -7.95 21.92
N LYS A 257 -3.43 -8.53 22.22
CA LYS A 257 -3.22 -9.35 23.43
C LYS A 257 -3.28 -8.53 24.71
N ILE A 258 -2.80 -7.30 24.70
CA ILE A 258 -2.92 -6.36 25.82
C ILE A 258 -4.40 -6.11 26.14
N LEU A 259 -5.23 -5.85 25.12
CA LEU A 259 -6.68 -5.68 25.32
C LEU A 259 -7.34 -6.96 25.85
N ASP A 260 -6.95 -8.11 25.34
CA ASP A 260 -7.44 -9.40 25.82
C ASP A 260 -7.11 -9.62 27.30
N LEU A 261 -5.86 -9.35 27.72
CA LEU A 261 -5.47 -9.41 29.13
C LEU A 261 -6.26 -8.40 29.98
N ALA A 262 -6.52 -7.21 29.46
CA ALA A 262 -7.25 -6.16 30.15
C ALA A 262 -8.69 -6.57 30.44
N ILE A 263 -9.43 -7.08 29.46
CA ILE A 263 -10.84 -7.48 29.64
C ILE A 263 -11.01 -8.76 30.46
N HIS A 264 -9.94 -9.57 30.60
CA HIS A 264 -9.93 -10.75 31.48
C HIS A 264 -9.46 -10.44 32.92
N GLY A 265 -9.15 -9.17 33.23
CA GLY A 265 -8.65 -8.77 34.56
C GLY A 265 -7.25 -9.31 34.88
N ARG A 266 -6.41 -9.49 33.85
CA ARG A 266 -5.04 -10.06 33.97
C ARG A 266 -3.95 -9.07 33.62
N LEU A 267 -4.29 -7.84 33.23
CA LEU A 267 -3.31 -6.83 32.82
C LEU A 267 -2.69 -6.12 34.02
N VAL A 268 -3.48 -5.86 35.06
CA VAL A 268 -3.03 -5.20 36.28
C VAL A 268 -3.36 -6.07 37.50
N PRO A 269 -2.63 -5.94 38.63
CA PRO A 269 -2.96 -6.66 39.84
C PRO A 269 -4.31 -6.20 40.43
N GLN A 270 -5.03 -7.16 41.00
CA GLN A 270 -6.28 -6.89 41.72
C GLN A 270 -5.95 -6.22 43.06
N ASP A 271 -6.71 -5.16 43.44
CA ASP A 271 -6.64 -4.54 44.75
C ASP A 271 -7.90 -4.91 45.57
N LEU A 272 -7.68 -5.50 46.71
CA LEU A 272 -8.79 -5.89 47.61
C LEU A 272 -9.49 -4.70 48.26
N ASN A 273 -8.90 -3.52 48.22
CA ASN A 273 -9.48 -2.29 48.75
C ASN A 273 -10.40 -1.57 47.75
N ASP A 274 -10.35 -1.97 46.50
CA ASP A 274 -11.24 -1.41 45.47
C ASP A 274 -12.70 -1.74 45.80
N GLU A 275 -13.58 -0.76 45.63
CA GLU A 275 -15.02 -0.99 45.75
C GLU A 275 -15.45 -2.00 44.66
N PRO A 276 -16.07 -3.14 45.02
CA PRO A 276 -16.49 -4.13 44.03
C PRO A 276 -17.43 -3.54 42.97
N ALA A 277 -17.30 -3.97 41.69
CA ALA A 277 -18.09 -3.45 40.59
C ALA A 277 -19.61 -3.55 40.78
N ILE A 278 -20.08 -4.47 41.61
CA ILE A 278 -21.49 -4.61 41.94
C ILE A 278 -22.06 -3.34 42.58
N GLU A 279 -21.29 -2.66 43.44
CA GLU A 279 -21.75 -1.44 44.13
C GLU A 279 -21.82 -0.26 43.11
N LEU A 280 -20.87 -0.16 42.18
CA LEU A 280 -20.94 0.79 41.09
C LEU A 280 -22.19 0.55 40.21
N LEU A 281 -22.45 -0.70 39.83
CA LEU A 281 -23.58 -1.06 38.97
C LEU A 281 -24.92 -0.81 39.63
N ARG A 282 -25.02 -1.04 40.94
CA ARG A 282 -26.25 -0.72 41.75
C ARG A 282 -26.48 0.78 41.89
N ARG A 283 -25.42 1.59 41.91
CA ARG A 283 -25.59 3.07 41.90
C ARG A 283 -26.12 3.55 40.54
N ILE A 284 -25.65 2.95 39.45
CA ILE A 284 -26.10 3.27 38.07
C ILE A 284 -27.56 2.77 37.89
N ASN A 285 -27.79 1.52 38.22
CA ASN A 285 -29.09 0.85 38.06
C ASN A 285 -29.48 0.15 39.37
N PRO A 286 -30.33 0.76 40.22
CA PRO A 286 -30.76 0.16 41.50
C PRO A 286 -31.46 -1.20 41.35
N LYS A 287 -31.93 -1.55 40.16
CA LYS A 287 -32.55 -2.84 39.83
C LYS A 287 -31.58 -3.84 39.23
N PHE A 288 -30.30 -3.47 39.15
CA PHE A 288 -29.28 -4.35 38.56
C PHE A 288 -29.24 -5.69 39.28
N THR A 289 -29.36 -6.76 38.47
CA THR A 289 -29.25 -8.15 38.93
C THR A 289 -28.06 -8.78 38.27
N PRO A 290 -27.04 -9.25 39.01
CA PRO A 290 -25.86 -9.88 38.40
C PRO A 290 -26.22 -11.06 37.49
N CYS A 291 -25.59 -11.16 36.33
CA CYS A 291 -25.73 -12.27 35.39
C CYS A 291 -25.10 -13.58 35.90
N ASP A 292 -24.30 -13.52 36.96
CA ASP A 292 -23.66 -14.66 37.63
C ASP A 292 -24.63 -15.44 38.57
N ASN A 293 -25.90 -15.07 38.65
CA ASN A 293 -26.94 -15.93 39.19
C ASN A 293 -27.26 -17.07 38.22
N ALA A 294 -27.65 -18.24 38.75
CA ALA A 294 -27.92 -19.49 38.08
C ALA A 294 -28.87 -19.47 36.85
N HIS A 295 -29.30 -18.31 36.39
CA HIS A 295 -30.12 -18.09 35.19
C HIS A 295 -29.29 -17.78 33.92
N TYR A 296 -27.98 -17.52 34.05
CA TYR A 296 -27.07 -17.33 32.90
C TYR A 296 -26.09 -18.49 32.85
N GLU A 297 -26.48 -19.55 32.16
CA GLU A 297 -25.69 -20.78 32.05
C GLU A 297 -24.37 -20.62 31.20
N ASN A 298 -24.15 -19.46 30.58
CA ASN A 298 -22.99 -19.25 29.72
C ASN A 298 -22.43 -17.82 29.84
N VAL A 299 -21.55 -17.58 30.81
CA VAL A 299 -20.66 -16.42 30.79
C VAL A 299 -19.56 -16.65 29.73
N PRO A 300 -19.17 -15.62 28.94
CA PRO A 300 -18.22 -15.79 27.85
C PRO A 300 -16.83 -16.30 28.29
N PHE A 301 -16.35 -15.83 29.46
CA PHE A 301 -15.09 -16.24 30.06
C PHE A 301 -15.06 -15.87 31.58
N GLU A 302 -14.07 -16.43 32.27
CA GLU A 302 -13.88 -16.12 33.71
C GLU A 302 -13.30 -14.73 33.90
N ILE A 303 -13.85 -13.99 34.88
CA ILE A 303 -13.42 -12.68 35.33
C ILE A 303 -13.11 -12.66 36.85
N PRO A 304 -12.32 -11.67 37.35
CA PRO A 304 -12.05 -11.55 38.80
C PRO A 304 -13.32 -11.45 39.63
N LYS A 305 -13.24 -11.91 40.87
CA LYS A 305 -14.41 -11.92 41.79
C LYS A 305 -14.97 -10.52 42.11
N SER A 306 -14.14 -9.47 42.04
CA SER A 306 -14.51 -8.07 42.18
C SER A 306 -15.28 -7.49 40.99
N TRP A 307 -15.19 -8.15 39.83
CA TRP A 307 -15.82 -7.73 38.57
C TRP A 307 -17.25 -8.27 38.44
N ARG A 308 -18.02 -7.68 37.48
CA ARG A 308 -19.35 -8.20 37.12
C ARG A 308 -19.55 -8.11 35.59
N TRP A 309 -20.30 -9.04 35.07
CA TRP A 309 -20.82 -8.94 33.70
C TRP A 309 -22.01 -7.97 33.68
N THR A 310 -22.06 -7.12 32.67
CA THR A 310 -23.15 -6.20 32.39
C THR A 310 -23.34 -6.03 30.87
N CYS A 311 -24.35 -5.28 30.44
CA CYS A 311 -24.56 -4.94 29.03
C CYS A 311 -24.98 -3.46 28.88
N MET A 312 -24.94 -2.93 27.65
CA MET A 312 -25.32 -1.53 27.42
C MET A 312 -26.75 -1.23 27.86
N ALA A 313 -27.69 -2.17 27.70
CA ALA A 313 -29.08 -1.98 28.07
C ALA A 313 -29.27 -1.70 29.59
N GLU A 314 -28.34 -2.14 30.42
CA GLU A 314 -28.42 -1.97 31.86
C GLU A 314 -27.75 -0.70 32.38
N VAL A 315 -26.75 -0.18 31.66
CA VAL A 315 -25.88 0.90 32.15
C VAL A 315 -25.80 2.12 31.22
N ASN A 316 -26.42 2.11 30.03
CA ASN A 316 -26.39 3.24 29.12
C ASN A 316 -27.46 4.28 29.47
N GLU A 317 -27.04 5.49 29.79
CA GLU A 317 -27.90 6.64 30.12
C GLU A 317 -28.25 7.50 28.90
N TYR A 318 -27.76 7.12 27.68
CA TYR A 318 -28.02 7.90 26.50
C TYR A 318 -29.46 7.85 26.06
N ASN A 319 -30.15 8.99 26.19
CA ASN A 319 -31.50 9.18 25.65
C ASN A 319 -31.40 9.75 24.24
N SER A 320 -31.80 8.96 23.23
CA SER A 320 -31.64 9.31 21.83
C SER A 320 -32.31 10.63 21.49
N ALA A 321 -31.52 11.69 21.35
CA ALA A 321 -31.94 12.99 20.84
C ALA A 321 -31.38 13.18 19.42
N SER A 322 -32.29 13.45 18.48
CA SER A 322 -31.92 13.73 17.08
C SER A 322 -32.28 15.17 16.73
N VAL A 323 -31.42 15.81 15.96
CA VAL A 323 -31.61 17.16 15.45
C VAL A 323 -31.44 17.16 13.93
N ASP A 324 -32.19 18.03 13.28
CA ASP A 324 -32.00 18.34 11.85
C ASP A 324 -31.19 19.63 11.75
N PRO A 325 -29.88 19.55 11.44
CA PRO A 325 -29.02 20.73 11.42
C PRO A 325 -29.36 21.72 10.33
N SER A 326 -30.04 21.30 9.25
CA SER A 326 -30.46 22.18 8.14
C SER A 326 -31.45 23.26 8.60
N LYS A 327 -32.17 23.04 9.72
CA LYS A 327 -33.04 24.05 10.35
C LYS A 327 -32.29 25.16 11.07
N SER A 328 -30.99 25.01 11.22
CA SER A 328 -30.07 26.01 11.80
C SER A 328 -28.89 26.23 10.86
N PRO A 329 -29.12 26.79 9.65
CA PRO A 329 -28.18 26.79 8.54
C PRO A 329 -26.86 27.51 8.83
N ASP A 330 -26.85 28.51 9.71
CA ASP A 330 -25.69 29.35 10.01
C ASP A 330 -24.92 28.90 11.25
N ILE A 331 -25.44 27.94 12.00
CA ILE A 331 -24.76 27.39 13.18
C ILE A 331 -23.67 26.44 12.72
N ASP A 332 -22.48 26.57 13.30
CA ASP A 332 -21.39 25.61 13.16
C ASP A 332 -21.61 24.42 14.09
N PHE A 333 -21.34 23.23 13.62
CA PHE A 333 -21.43 21.97 14.37
C PHE A 333 -20.11 21.23 14.34
N GLU A 334 -19.77 20.59 15.48
CA GLU A 334 -18.69 19.60 15.56
C GLU A 334 -19.29 18.22 15.25
N LEU A 335 -19.04 17.73 14.02
CA LEU A 335 -19.66 16.53 13.47
C LEU A 335 -18.72 15.32 13.52
N TYR A 336 -19.10 14.33 14.29
CA TYR A 336 -18.47 13.01 14.35
C TYR A 336 -19.07 12.11 13.26
N SER A 337 -18.62 12.29 12.03
CA SER A 337 -19.01 11.44 10.89
C SER A 337 -18.19 10.14 10.85
N VAL A 338 -18.67 9.11 10.14
CA VAL A 338 -17.90 7.87 10.01
C VAL A 338 -16.64 8.07 9.15
N PRO A 339 -16.66 8.85 8.05
CA PRO A 339 -15.44 9.19 7.33
C PRO A 339 -14.41 9.98 8.15
N ALA A 340 -14.85 10.90 9.00
CA ALA A 340 -13.94 11.70 9.84
C ALA A 340 -13.18 10.87 10.89
N TYR A 341 -13.66 9.69 11.23
CA TYR A 341 -12.96 8.78 12.15
C TYR A 341 -11.52 8.47 11.70
N GLU A 342 -11.29 8.30 10.40
CA GLU A 342 -9.97 7.97 9.85
C GLU A 342 -8.94 9.10 10.03
N THR A 343 -9.40 10.33 10.20
CA THR A 343 -8.53 11.49 10.48
C THR A 343 -8.27 11.70 11.96
N GLY A 344 -9.02 11.02 12.84
CA GLY A 344 -9.00 11.22 14.29
C GLY A 344 -9.60 12.55 14.76
N MET A 345 -10.15 13.38 13.84
CA MET A 345 -10.70 14.70 14.13
C MET A 345 -12.13 14.84 13.60
N PRO A 346 -13.07 15.42 14.38
CA PRO A 346 -14.41 15.72 13.89
C PRO A 346 -14.38 16.81 12.81
N GLU A 347 -15.39 16.81 11.96
CA GLU A 347 -15.60 17.84 10.96
C GLU A 347 -16.25 19.09 11.60
N PHE A 348 -15.81 20.29 11.24
CA PHE A 348 -16.46 21.53 11.60
C PHE A 348 -17.27 22.05 10.41
N VAL A 349 -18.60 21.90 10.48
CA VAL A 349 -19.49 22.09 9.32
C VAL A 349 -20.69 22.95 9.70
N LYS A 350 -21.14 23.80 8.76
CA LYS A 350 -22.38 24.57 8.97
C LYS A 350 -23.62 23.70 8.82
N GLY A 351 -24.68 24.07 9.53
CA GLY A 351 -25.94 23.31 9.49
C GLY A 351 -26.50 23.14 8.10
N LYS A 352 -26.38 24.14 7.21
CA LYS A 352 -26.82 24.08 5.81
C LYS A 352 -26.11 23.00 4.99
N ASP A 353 -24.89 22.62 5.37
CA ASP A 353 -24.06 21.65 4.65
C ASP A 353 -24.29 20.22 5.16
N ILE A 354 -25.16 20.02 6.18
CA ILE A 354 -25.51 18.74 6.75
C ILE A 354 -26.89 18.30 6.25
N SER A 355 -26.93 17.37 5.33
CA SER A 355 -28.15 16.98 4.62
C SER A 355 -29.06 15.99 5.34
N SER A 356 -28.71 15.49 6.53
CA SER A 356 -29.51 14.47 7.24
C SER A 356 -29.51 14.69 8.75
N SER A 357 -30.57 14.21 9.41
CA SER A 357 -30.67 14.23 10.88
C SER A 357 -29.47 13.56 11.53
N LYS A 358 -28.99 14.14 12.63
CA LYS A 358 -27.85 13.68 13.42
C LYS A 358 -28.26 13.47 14.88
N LYS A 359 -27.47 12.69 15.59
CA LYS A 359 -27.63 12.47 17.03
C LYS A 359 -26.86 13.51 17.81
N VAL A 360 -27.47 14.03 18.89
CA VAL A 360 -26.79 14.96 19.78
C VAL A 360 -25.87 14.19 20.72
N VAL A 361 -24.62 14.57 20.79
CA VAL A 361 -23.60 13.96 21.65
C VAL A 361 -22.91 14.99 22.53
N THR A 362 -22.26 14.54 23.58
CA THR A 362 -21.52 15.38 24.53
C THR A 362 -20.15 14.79 24.81
N ARG A 363 -19.26 15.55 25.41
CA ARG A 363 -17.93 15.08 25.84
C ARG A 363 -18.06 13.76 26.59
N ASN A 364 -17.14 12.84 26.36
CA ASN A 364 -17.04 11.50 26.94
C ASN A 364 -18.11 10.50 26.46
N ASP A 365 -19.03 10.87 25.57
CA ASP A 365 -19.84 9.86 24.91
C ASP A 365 -18.95 8.94 24.08
N ILE A 366 -19.27 7.65 24.06
CA ILE A 366 -18.57 6.66 23.26
C ILE A 366 -19.44 6.33 22.04
N LEU A 367 -18.84 6.45 20.85
CA LEU A 367 -19.47 6.19 19.57
C LEU A 367 -18.96 4.85 19.04
N LEU A 368 -19.79 3.82 19.04
CA LEU A 368 -19.47 2.50 18.48
C LEU A 368 -20.08 2.38 17.08
N CYS A 369 -19.25 2.12 16.07
CA CYS A 369 -19.71 2.07 14.69
C CYS A 369 -20.48 0.79 14.38
N LYS A 370 -21.73 0.93 13.93
CA LYS A 370 -22.56 -0.24 13.55
C LYS A 370 -22.35 -0.67 12.10
N ILE A 371 -21.81 0.23 11.23
CA ILE A 371 -21.54 -0.07 9.84
C ILE A 371 -20.12 -0.66 9.68
N ASN A 372 -20.01 -1.72 8.87
CA ASN A 372 -18.76 -2.45 8.66
C ASN A 372 -18.05 -2.80 9.98
N PRO A 373 -18.70 -3.58 10.87
CA PRO A 373 -18.20 -3.84 12.21
C PRO A 373 -16.85 -4.58 12.23
N HIS A 374 -16.41 -5.17 11.12
CA HIS A 374 -15.08 -5.76 10.98
C HIS A 374 -13.95 -4.73 11.13
N LEU A 375 -14.21 -3.44 10.87
CA LEU A 375 -13.26 -2.34 11.05
C LEU A 375 -13.10 -1.92 12.53
N ASN A 376 -13.97 -2.42 13.43
CA ASN A 376 -13.87 -2.29 14.88
C ASN A 376 -13.64 -0.86 15.37
N ARG A 377 -14.47 0.09 14.92
CA ARG A 377 -14.31 1.52 15.20
C ARG A 377 -15.11 1.95 16.43
N ALA A 378 -14.41 2.51 17.42
CA ALA A 378 -15.01 3.21 18.56
C ALA A 378 -14.34 4.58 18.72
N TRP A 379 -15.12 5.63 19.04
CA TRP A 379 -14.63 6.99 19.16
C TRP A 379 -15.20 7.66 20.41
N ILE A 380 -14.33 8.28 21.22
CA ILE A 380 -14.75 9.07 22.38
C ILE A 380 -14.90 10.51 21.93
N VAL A 381 -16.04 11.12 22.22
CA VAL A 381 -16.33 12.53 21.92
C VAL A 381 -15.45 13.43 22.78
N SER A 382 -14.54 14.16 22.14
CA SER A 382 -13.61 15.08 22.82
C SER A 382 -14.21 16.46 23.10
N HIS A 383 -15.14 16.94 22.24
CA HIS A 383 -15.75 18.28 22.29
C HIS A 383 -14.67 19.37 22.28
N TYR A 384 -14.06 19.57 21.13
CA TYR A 384 -12.90 20.46 20.96
C TYR A 384 -13.22 21.94 21.16
N LYS A 385 -14.47 22.36 20.84
CA LYS A 385 -14.92 23.76 20.95
C LYS A 385 -16.17 23.85 21.79
N GLU A 386 -16.04 24.31 23.02
CA GLU A 386 -17.12 24.33 24.04
C GLU A 386 -18.42 25.03 23.61
N ASN A 387 -18.34 26.01 22.72
CA ASN A 387 -19.50 26.78 22.24
C ASN A 387 -20.15 26.21 20.97
N ILE A 388 -19.65 25.11 20.43
CA ILE A 388 -20.16 24.48 19.21
C ILE A 388 -20.87 23.16 19.58
N PRO A 389 -22.16 22.98 19.20
CA PRO A 389 -22.86 21.74 19.49
C PRO A 389 -22.21 20.54 18.79
N CYS A 390 -22.09 19.41 19.52
CA CYS A 390 -21.54 18.18 18.99
C CYS A 390 -22.65 17.28 18.41
N LEU A 391 -22.43 16.78 17.21
CA LEU A 391 -23.34 15.89 16.52
C LEU A 391 -22.60 14.63 16.07
N ALA A 392 -23.31 13.51 16.05
CA ALA A 392 -22.80 12.24 15.54
C ALA A 392 -23.69 11.69 14.42
N SER A 393 -23.08 11.02 13.46
CA SER A 393 -23.79 10.27 12.42
C SER A 393 -24.74 9.24 13.04
N SER A 394 -25.88 8.99 12.38
CA SER A 394 -26.82 7.93 12.77
C SER A 394 -26.20 6.52 12.68
N GLU A 395 -25.03 6.37 12.06
CA GLU A 395 -24.32 5.09 11.98
C GLU A 395 -23.55 4.73 13.27
N TRP A 396 -23.54 5.61 14.26
CA TRP A 396 -23.00 5.34 15.58
C TRP A 396 -24.07 4.83 16.57
N ILE A 397 -23.73 3.80 17.32
CA ILE A 397 -24.39 3.43 18.60
C ILE A 397 -23.70 4.27 19.65
N ILE A 398 -24.48 5.00 20.45
CA ILE A 398 -23.94 5.94 21.43
C ILE A 398 -24.09 5.35 22.82
N PHE A 399 -22.99 5.36 23.56
CA PHE A 399 -22.94 5.00 24.96
C PHE A 399 -22.60 6.24 25.79
N ARG A 400 -23.35 6.50 26.85
CA ARG A 400 -23.15 7.57 27.81
C ARG A 400 -23.32 7.02 29.24
N ASN A 401 -22.34 7.22 30.08
CA ASN A 401 -22.46 7.06 31.52
C ASN A 401 -21.29 7.78 32.20
N SER A 402 -21.62 8.68 33.14
CA SER A 402 -20.61 9.52 33.82
C SER A 402 -19.87 8.79 34.95
N ALA A 403 -20.39 7.65 35.42
CA ALA A 403 -19.78 6.86 36.47
C ALA A 403 -18.81 5.78 36.01
N ILE A 404 -18.65 5.61 34.68
CA ILE A 404 -17.79 4.60 34.06
C ILE A 404 -16.69 5.30 33.27
N CYS A 405 -15.48 4.78 33.34
CA CYS A 405 -14.36 5.32 32.58
C CYS A 405 -14.56 5.11 31.05
N PRO A 406 -14.72 6.19 30.25
CA PRO A 406 -15.01 6.05 28.83
C PRO A 406 -13.86 5.40 28.04
N GLN A 407 -12.60 5.60 28.46
CA GLN A 407 -11.44 4.97 27.82
C GLN A 407 -11.45 3.45 28.04
N TYR A 408 -11.78 2.98 29.26
CA TYR A 408 -11.91 1.55 29.54
C TYR A 408 -12.95 0.90 28.62
N LEU A 409 -14.14 1.51 28.52
CA LEU A 409 -15.19 0.97 27.63
C LEU A 409 -14.81 1.03 26.15
N SER A 410 -14.14 2.07 25.72
CA SER A 410 -13.64 2.15 24.35
C SER A 410 -12.69 0.99 24.05
N PHE A 411 -11.77 0.68 24.96
CA PHE A 411 -10.87 -0.48 24.84
C PHE A 411 -11.64 -1.81 24.88
N CYS A 412 -12.63 -1.94 25.75
CA CYS A 412 -13.48 -3.13 25.80
C CYS A 412 -14.23 -3.32 24.47
N PHE A 413 -14.85 -2.27 23.92
CA PHE A 413 -15.62 -2.34 22.67
C PHE A 413 -14.73 -2.55 21.43
N THR A 414 -13.44 -2.20 21.49
CA THR A 414 -12.48 -2.46 20.43
C THR A 414 -11.70 -3.77 20.63
N SER A 415 -11.93 -4.52 21.69
CA SER A 415 -11.34 -5.84 21.91
C SER A 415 -11.80 -6.87 20.86
N ASN A 416 -11.00 -7.91 20.61
CA ASN A 416 -11.38 -9.01 19.72
C ASN A 416 -12.68 -9.69 20.15
N TYR A 417 -12.85 -9.91 21.46
CA TYR A 417 -14.08 -10.46 22.01
C TYR A 417 -15.31 -9.68 21.56
N PHE A 418 -15.31 -8.36 21.74
CA PHE A 418 -16.48 -7.54 21.39
C PHE A 418 -16.66 -7.40 19.87
N LYS A 419 -15.57 -7.37 19.13
CA LYS A 419 -15.58 -7.41 17.65
C LYS A 419 -16.25 -8.67 17.12
N GLU A 420 -15.93 -9.83 17.67
CA GLU A 420 -16.58 -11.11 17.30
C GLU A 420 -18.08 -11.08 17.56
N LEU A 421 -18.50 -10.55 18.71
CA LEU A 421 -19.92 -10.34 18.99
C LEU A 421 -20.59 -9.42 17.95
N MET A 422 -19.96 -8.33 17.60
CA MET A 422 -20.46 -7.39 16.59
C MET A 422 -20.62 -8.06 15.20
N LEU A 423 -19.74 -9.03 14.87
CA LEU A 423 -19.76 -9.76 13.59
C LEU A 423 -20.76 -10.92 13.60
N SER A 424 -21.09 -11.49 14.75
CA SER A 424 -21.97 -12.66 14.86
C SER A 424 -23.42 -12.40 14.43
N ASN A 425 -23.88 -11.14 14.42
CA ASN A 425 -25.25 -10.74 14.13
C ASN A 425 -25.32 -9.54 13.17
N VAL A 426 -24.72 -9.67 12.01
CA VAL A 426 -24.76 -8.65 10.96
C VAL A 426 -25.93 -8.88 10.00
N SER A 427 -26.54 -7.80 9.52
CA SER A 427 -27.51 -7.82 8.43
C SER A 427 -26.89 -7.16 7.18
N GLY A 428 -27.18 -7.70 6.00
CA GLY A 428 -26.72 -7.19 4.70
C GLY A 428 -26.27 -8.32 3.78
N VAL A 429 -26.55 -8.18 2.48
CA VAL A 429 -26.18 -9.15 1.44
C VAL A 429 -25.06 -8.53 0.59
N GLY A 430 -23.93 -9.24 0.47
CA GLY A 430 -22.78 -8.81 -0.36
C GLY A 430 -21.87 -7.81 0.35
N GLY A 431 -20.58 -7.95 0.17
CA GLY A 431 -19.47 -7.34 0.94
C GLY A 431 -19.39 -5.81 1.10
N SER A 432 -20.42 -5.03 0.78
CA SER A 432 -20.28 -3.56 0.77
C SER A 432 -20.93 -2.82 1.95
N LEU A 433 -21.89 -3.39 2.70
CA LEU A 433 -22.58 -2.66 3.77
C LEU A 433 -23.15 -3.60 4.85
N MET A 434 -22.28 -4.30 5.59
CA MET A 434 -22.70 -5.04 6.78
C MET A 434 -23.06 -4.06 7.91
N ARG A 435 -24.17 -4.33 8.62
CA ARG A 435 -24.60 -3.53 9.79
C ARG A 435 -24.89 -4.41 10.99
N ALA A 436 -24.30 -4.08 12.13
CA ALA A 436 -24.69 -4.62 13.41
C ALA A 436 -26.03 -4.00 13.86
N GLN A 437 -26.89 -4.81 14.48
CA GLN A 437 -28.22 -4.38 14.92
C GLN A 437 -28.14 -3.78 16.33
N PRO A 438 -28.48 -2.48 16.54
CA PRO A 438 -28.32 -1.83 17.85
C PRO A 438 -29.07 -2.53 18.99
N ALA A 439 -30.28 -3.06 18.70
CA ALA A 439 -31.09 -3.77 19.69
C ALA A 439 -30.42 -5.07 20.21
N ILE A 440 -29.59 -5.71 19.36
CA ILE A 440 -28.82 -6.91 19.73
C ILE A 440 -27.54 -6.48 20.43
N VAL A 441 -26.82 -5.49 19.88
CA VAL A 441 -25.56 -4.96 20.46
C VAL A 441 -25.78 -4.47 21.91
N ASN A 442 -26.91 -3.84 22.19
CA ASN A 442 -27.25 -3.39 23.56
C ASN A 442 -27.32 -4.53 24.58
N LYS A 443 -27.46 -5.78 24.14
CA LYS A 443 -27.53 -6.97 25.00
C LYS A 443 -26.21 -7.72 25.12
N TYR A 444 -25.18 -7.33 24.36
CA TYR A 444 -23.88 -7.97 24.45
C TYR A 444 -23.25 -7.73 25.79
N LEU A 445 -22.83 -8.83 26.43
CA LEU A 445 -22.18 -8.79 27.74
C LEU A 445 -20.77 -8.24 27.60
N PHE A 446 -20.37 -7.43 28.54
CA PHE A 446 -18.99 -6.98 28.70
C PHE A 446 -18.60 -6.94 30.18
N PRO A 447 -17.30 -7.17 30.49
CA PRO A 447 -16.86 -7.21 31.89
C PRO A 447 -16.73 -5.79 32.45
N MET A 448 -17.16 -5.60 33.67
CA MET A 448 -17.09 -4.33 34.39
C MET A 448 -16.18 -4.47 35.62
N PRO A 449 -14.99 -3.85 35.62
CA PRO A 449 -14.12 -3.75 36.80
C PRO A 449 -14.62 -2.74 37.83
N PRO A 450 -14.08 -2.76 39.07
CA PRO A 450 -14.09 -1.61 39.98
C PRO A 450 -13.59 -0.33 39.27
N ILE A 451 -14.13 0.83 39.61
CA ILE A 451 -13.81 2.11 38.95
C ILE A 451 -12.31 2.46 39.03
N ASP A 452 -11.67 2.23 40.16
CA ASP A 452 -10.25 2.51 40.36
C ASP A 452 -9.38 1.54 39.50
N GLU A 453 -9.82 0.29 39.35
CA GLU A 453 -9.18 -0.67 38.47
C GLU A 453 -9.35 -0.31 37.00
N GLN A 454 -10.49 0.24 36.54
CA GLN A 454 -10.67 0.78 35.22
C GLN A 454 -9.58 1.82 34.89
N CYS A 455 -9.31 2.73 35.83
CA CYS A 455 -8.26 3.75 35.65
C CYS A 455 -6.87 3.14 35.54
N ARG A 456 -6.54 2.13 36.37
CA ARG A 456 -5.24 1.42 36.30
C ARG A 456 -5.09 0.65 35.00
N ILE A 457 -6.13 -0.01 34.52
CA ILE A 457 -6.15 -0.72 33.25
C ILE A 457 -5.89 0.26 32.12
N VAL A 458 -6.58 1.40 32.08
CA VAL A 458 -6.40 2.42 31.04
C VAL A 458 -4.97 2.95 31.03
N ALA A 459 -4.41 3.28 32.21
CA ALA A 459 -3.03 3.76 32.29
C ALA A 459 -2.03 2.73 31.77
N ALA A 460 -2.19 1.45 32.13
CA ALA A 460 -1.33 0.38 31.67
C ALA A 460 -1.44 0.15 30.15
N ILE A 461 -2.65 0.17 29.59
CA ILE A 461 -2.83 0.03 28.12
C ILE A 461 -2.14 1.20 27.41
N GLN A 462 -2.32 2.43 27.86
CA GLN A 462 -1.71 3.62 27.26
C GLN A 462 -0.19 3.54 27.29
N GLU A 463 0.40 3.18 28.42
CA GLU A 463 1.85 3.01 28.56
C GLU A 463 2.39 1.96 27.57
N TYR A 464 1.79 0.77 27.50
CA TYR A 464 2.24 -0.25 26.55
C TYR A 464 2.05 0.19 25.10
N TYR A 465 0.95 0.87 24.78
CA TYR A 465 0.70 1.35 23.41
C TYR A 465 1.71 2.41 22.99
N GLU A 466 2.06 3.35 23.87
CA GLU A 466 3.08 4.37 23.62
C GLU A 466 4.44 3.74 23.32
N ILE A 467 4.83 2.69 24.07
CA ILE A 467 6.06 1.93 23.81
C ILE A 467 6.01 1.27 22.42
N LEU A 468 4.93 0.55 22.11
CA LEU A 468 4.77 -0.15 20.84
C LEU A 468 4.70 0.83 19.66
N ASP A 469 4.04 1.98 19.80
CA ASP A 469 3.97 3.01 18.77
C ASP A 469 5.32 3.70 18.56
N SER A 470 6.10 3.87 19.63
CA SER A 470 7.47 4.39 19.50
C SER A 470 8.39 3.48 18.68
N ILE A 471 8.21 2.17 18.74
CA ILE A 471 8.93 1.20 17.92
C ILE A 471 8.59 1.41 16.43
N ILE A 472 7.30 1.54 16.09
CA ILE A 472 6.85 1.79 14.71
C ILE A 472 7.40 3.12 14.18
N ALA A 473 7.36 4.18 14.99
CA ALA A 473 7.81 5.51 14.58
C ALA A 473 9.31 5.59 14.28
N ASN A 474 10.12 4.67 14.83
CA ASN A 474 11.56 4.58 14.61
C ASN A 474 11.96 3.65 13.45
N LEU A 475 11.00 3.00 12.80
CA LEU A 475 11.16 2.15 11.61
C LEU A 475 10.99 2.94 10.30
#